data_7eb1580a9c608089b12b813b9440f92f
#
_entry.id   7eb1580a9c608089b12b813b9440f92f
#
_cell.length_a   1.000
_cell.length_b   1.000
_cell.length_c   1.000
_cell.angle_alpha   90.00
_cell.angle_beta   90.00
_cell.angle_gamma   90.00
#
_symmetry.space_group_name_H-M   'P 1'
#
loop_
_entity.id
_entity.type
_entity.pdbx_description
1 polymer ?
#
loop_
_entity_poly.entity_id
_entity_poly.type
_entity_poly.pdbx_seq_one_letter_code
_entity_poly.pdbx_strand_id
1 'polypeptide(L)'
;YDPDVVESLNSRLMLFYMGDQRDASDLLEAQSTATAEKEGVLSAMSDMVDPMVEILSGRGDLSDIGPMLHESWLLKRSITDRISNDKIDIAYGRAMEAGAAGGKLVGAGGGGFLMFFVDPSLQPDVATALTGMPFIKPRFDSAGSRITYYEPDRLV
;
A
#
# COMPACT_ATOMS: atom_id res chain seq x y z
N TYR A 1 -14.45 11.90 5.43
CA TYR A 1 -13.26 11.57 6.25
C TYR A 1 -12.98 12.68 7.28
N ASP A 2 -12.30 12.30 8.36
CA ASP A 2 -11.88 13.24 9.39
C ASP A 2 -10.48 13.81 9.04
N PRO A 3 -10.30 15.14 8.96
CA PRO A 3 -9.01 15.75 8.63
C PRO A 3 -7.88 15.38 9.60
N ASP A 4 -8.16 15.23 10.89
CA ASP A 4 -7.17 14.88 11.91
C ASP A 4 -6.71 13.43 11.75
N VAL A 5 -7.63 12.54 11.34
CA VAL A 5 -7.30 11.15 10.97
C VAL A 5 -6.41 11.13 9.73
N VAL A 6 -6.69 11.94 8.72
CA VAL A 6 -5.87 12.03 7.50
C VAL A 6 -4.46 12.53 7.81
N GLU A 7 -4.30 13.55 8.66
CA GLU A 7 -2.98 14.03 9.07
C GLU A 7 -2.21 12.97 9.86
N SER A 8 -2.88 12.32 10.80
CA SER A 8 -2.33 11.22 11.58
C SER A 8 -1.90 10.04 10.70
N LEU A 9 -2.69 9.70 9.69
CA LEU A 9 -2.37 8.67 8.71
C LEU A 9 -1.15 9.07 7.87
N ASN A 10 -1.12 10.30 7.33
CA ASN A 10 0.03 10.84 6.59
C ASN A 10 1.34 10.74 7.40
N SER A 11 1.28 11.00 8.71
CA SER A 11 2.47 10.94 9.58
C SER A 11 3.01 9.52 9.75
N ARG A 12 2.19 8.48 9.55
CA ARG A 12 2.52 7.07 9.78
C ARG A 12 2.85 6.28 8.51
N LEU A 13 2.55 6.82 7.33
CA LEU A 13 2.80 6.10 6.08
C LEU A 13 4.24 6.30 5.59
N MET A 14 4.87 5.20 5.21
CA MET A 14 6.18 5.15 4.57
C MET A 14 6.08 4.35 3.26
N LEU A 15 6.62 4.87 2.16
CA LEU A 15 6.68 4.21 0.86
C LEU A 15 8.13 3.94 0.46
N PHE A 16 8.46 2.68 0.15
CA PHE A 16 9.78 2.26 -0.31
C PHE A 16 9.70 1.72 -1.73
N TYR A 17 10.50 2.27 -2.63
CA TYR A 17 10.53 1.85 -4.02
C TYR A 17 11.38 0.60 -4.21
N MET A 18 10.79 -0.45 -4.78
CA MET A 18 11.43 -1.76 -4.97
C MET A 18 12.21 -1.88 -6.28
N GLY A 19 12.06 -0.93 -7.19
CA GLY A 19 12.84 -0.82 -8.43
C GLY A 19 12.32 -1.65 -9.61
N ASP A 20 11.72 -2.79 -9.40
CA ASP A 20 11.29 -3.66 -10.50
C ASP A 20 9.91 -3.22 -11.02
N GLN A 21 9.84 -2.92 -12.32
CA GLN A 21 8.56 -2.81 -13.03
C GLN A 21 8.41 -4.09 -13.87
N ARG A 22 7.46 -4.95 -13.49
CA ARG A 22 7.00 -6.02 -14.36
C ARG A 22 5.83 -5.53 -15.19
N ASP A 23 5.61 -6.17 -16.33
CA ASP A 23 4.42 -5.89 -17.13
C ASP A 23 3.18 -6.22 -16.28
N ALA A 24 2.40 -5.18 -15.97
CA ALA A 24 1.21 -5.31 -15.16
C ALA A 24 0.14 -6.16 -15.86
N SER A 25 0.17 -6.24 -17.19
CA SER A 25 -0.81 -6.97 -18.00
C SER A 25 -0.74 -8.47 -17.72
N ASP A 26 0.47 -9.06 -17.74
CA ASP A 26 0.68 -10.49 -17.47
C ASP A 26 0.26 -10.88 -16.06
N LEU A 27 0.49 -9.98 -15.11
CA LEU A 27 0.14 -10.21 -13.72
C LEU A 27 -1.38 -10.12 -13.49
N LEU A 28 -2.04 -9.12 -14.11
CA LEU A 28 -3.49 -8.95 -14.05
C LEU A 28 -4.23 -10.12 -14.72
N GLU A 29 -3.71 -10.67 -15.83
CA GLU A 29 -4.26 -11.86 -16.46
C GLU A 29 -4.15 -13.08 -15.55
N ALA A 30 -3.00 -13.30 -14.91
CA ALA A 30 -2.81 -14.37 -13.95
C ALA A 30 -3.73 -14.21 -12.71
N GLN A 31 -3.91 -12.99 -12.22
CA GLN A 31 -4.85 -12.70 -11.15
C GLN A 31 -6.30 -12.97 -11.57
N SER A 32 -6.71 -12.52 -12.76
CA SER A 32 -8.07 -12.72 -13.28
C SER A 32 -8.40 -14.21 -13.40
N THR A 33 -7.47 -15.03 -13.87
CA THR A 33 -7.65 -16.48 -13.98
C THR A 33 -7.79 -17.14 -12.61
N ALA A 34 -6.96 -16.73 -11.64
CA ALA A 34 -7.00 -17.27 -10.28
C ALA A 34 -8.20 -16.77 -9.45
N THR A 35 -8.79 -15.63 -9.80
CA THR A 35 -9.88 -14.98 -9.06
C THR A 35 -11.12 -15.87 -8.93
N ALA A 36 -11.47 -16.60 -9.99
CA ALA A 36 -12.64 -17.50 -9.98
C ALA A 36 -12.53 -18.62 -8.91
N GLU A 37 -11.30 -19.03 -8.58
CA GLU A 37 -11.03 -20.07 -7.57
C GLU A 37 -10.81 -19.49 -6.16
N LYS A 38 -10.76 -18.16 -6.01
CA LYS A 38 -10.41 -17.44 -4.79
C LYS A 38 -11.51 -16.53 -4.26
N GLU A 39 -12.77 -16.86 -4.55
CA GLU A 39 -13.93 -16.06 -4.13
C GLU A 39 -13.93 -15.78 -2.61
N GLY A 40 -13.60 -16.78 -1.78
CA GLY A 40 -13.51 -16.61 -0.33
C GLY A 40 -12.42 -15.61 0.11
N VAL A 41 -11.29 -15.55 -0.61
CA VAL A 41 -10.21 -14.55 -0.34
C VAL A 41 -10.70 -13.15 -0.69
N LEU A 42 -11.39 -13.01 -1.82
CA LEU A 42 -11.93 -11.72 -2.25
C LEU A 42 -13.02 -11.23 -1.31
N SER A 43 -13.91 -12.13 -0.84
CA SER A 43 -14.91 -11.80 0.17
C SER A 43 -14.24 -11.30 1.45
N ALA A 44 -13.24 -12.01 1.98
CA ALA A 44 -12.51 -11.58 3.18
C ALA A 44 -11.85 -10.21 2.99
N MET A 45 -11.27 -9.92 1.81
CA MET A 45 -10.74 -8.59 1.51
C MET A 45 -11.83 -7.52 1.44
N SER A 46 -13.01 -7.85 0.92
CA SER A 46 -14.16 -6.94 0.86
C SER A 46 -14.68 -6.61 2.26
N ASP A 47 -14.74 -7.60 3.14
CA ASP A 47 -15.23 -7.44 4.52
C ASP A 47 -14.35 -6.50 5.37
N MET A 48 -13.11 -6.24 4.93
CA MET A 48 -12.21 -5.27 5.57
C MET A 48 -12.54 -3.81 5.22
N VAL A 49 -13.39 -3.56 4.23
CA VAL A 49 -13.66 -2.20 3.74
C VAL A 49 -14.45 -1.39 4.77
N ASP A 50 -15.55 -1.94 5.29
CA ASP A 50 -16.41 -1.22 6.24
C ASP A 50 -15.68 -0.83 7.53
N PRO A 51 -14.93 -1.75 8.21
CA PRO A 51 -14.09 -1.38 9.35
C PRO A 51 -13.08 -0.26 9.01
N MET A 52 -12.45 -0.31 7.84
CA MET A 52 -11.52 0.74 7.41
C MET A 52 -12.24 2.09 7.23
N VAL A 53 -13.45 2.10 6.67
CA VAL A 53 -14.26 3.33 6.53
C VAL A 53 -14.61 3.91 7.90
N GLU A 54 -14.94 3.08 8.89
CA GLU A 54 -15.19 3.54 10.26
C GLU A 54 -13.96 4.23 10.86
N ILE A 55 -12.77 3.62 10.74
CA ILE A 55 -11.52 4.21 11.23
C ILE A 55 -11.23 5.55 10.54
N LEU A 56 -11.30 5.59 9.20
CA LEU A 56 -11.02 6.79 8.41
C LEU A 56 -12.05 7.91 8.62
N SER A 57 -13.22 7.57 9.16
CA SER A 57 -14.27 8.54 9.54
C SER A 57 -14.15 9.00 10.99
N GLY A 58 -13.08 8.64 11.71
CA GLY A 58 -12.85 9.02 13.10
C GLY A 58 -13.69 8.22 14.13
N ARG A 59 -14.29 7.09 13.72
CA ARG A 59 -15.12 6.23 14.59
C ARG A 59 -14.41 4.95 15.06
N GLY A 60 -13.16 4.73 14.66
CA GLY A 60 -12.35 3.57 15.04
C GLY A 60 -10.95 3.97 15.50
N ASP A 61 -10.15 2.98 15.90
CA ASP A 61 -8.76 3.19 16.32
C ASP A 61 -7.84 3.17 15.09
N LEU A 62 -7.09 4.26 14.91
CA LEU A 62 -6.12 4.38 13.81
C LEU A 62 -5.03 3.29 13.87
N SER A 63 -4.71 2.77 15.05
CA SER A 63 -3.71 1.72 15.21
C SER A 63 -4.11 0.39 14.54
N ASP A 64 -5.40 0.17 14.30
CA ASP A 64 -5.90 -1.03 13.63
C ASP A 64 -5.56 -1.05 12.12
N ILE A 65 -5.23 0.11 11.52
CA ILE A 65 -4.86 0.19 10.09
C ILE A 65 -3.65 -0.67 9.77
N GLY A 66 -2.62 -0.68 10.63
CA GLY A 66 -1.43 -1.51 10.42
C GLY A 66 -1.76 -2.99 10.29
N PRO A 67 -2.35 -3.62 11.31
CA PRO A 67 -2.81 -5.02 11.25
C PRO A 67 -3.71 -5.32 10.05
N MET A 68 -4.67 -4.45 9.73
CA MET A 68 -5.56 -4.62 8.58
C MET A 68 -4.80 -4.60 7.25
N LEU A 69 -3.81 -3.72 7.09
CA LEU A 69 -2.95 -3.71 5.90
C LEU A 69 -2.14 -4.99 5.78
N HIS A 70 -1.62 -5.51 6.91
CA HIS A 70 -0.89 -6.77 6.95
C HIS A 70 -1.78 -7.94 6.52
N GLU A 71 -2.96 -8.07 7.09
CA GLU A 71 -3.92 -9.11 6.73
C GLU A 71 -4.33 -9.02 5.25
N SER A 72 -4.69 -7.82 4.76
CA SER A 72 -4.98 -7.57 3.35
C SER A 72 -3.83 -7.98 2.44
N TRP A 73 -2.57 -7.78 2.86
CA TRP A 73 -1.39 -8.21 2.11
C TRP A 73 -1.25 -9.73 2.06
N LEU A 74 -1.44 -10.42 3.18
CA LEU A 74 -1.41 -11.88 3.24
C LEU A 74 -2.49 -12.51 2.36
N LEU A 75 -3.70 -11.97 2.41
CA LEU A 75 -4.81 -12.40 1.54
C LEU A 75 -4.46 -12.17 0.06
N LYS A 76 -3.97 -10.98 -0.29
CA LYS A 76 -3.58 -10.67 -1.67
C LYS A 76 -2.48 -11.61 -2.19
N ARG A 77 -1.48 -11.90 -1.38
CA ARG A 77 -0.40 -12.84 -1.75
C ARG A 77 -0.90 -14.26 -1.99
N SER A 78 -1.97 -14.68 -1.32
CA SER A 78 -2.55 -16.02 -1.49
C SER A 78 -3.30 -16.22 -2.80
N ILE A 79 -3.57 -15.15 -3.57
CA ILE A 79 -4.27 -15.24 -4.85
C ILE A 79 -3.39 -15.94 -5.89
N THR A 80 -2.13 -15.52 -6.03
CA THR A 80 -1.14 -16.12 -6.93
C THR A 80 0.28 -15.85 -6.44
N ASP A 81 1.20 -16.76 -6.71
CA ASP A 81 2.64 -16.68 -6.40
C ASP A 81 3.37 -15.55 -7.15
N ARG A 82 2.74 -14.98 -8.18
CA ARG A 82 3.30 -13.88 -8.98
C ARG A 82 3.19 -12.51 -8.31
N ILE A 83 2.37 -12.37 -7.27
CA ILE A 83 2.14 -11.09 -6.58
C ILE A 83 3.35 -10.65 -5.77
N SER A 84 4.10 -11.59 -5.19
CA SER A 84 5.31 -11.32 -4.44
C SER A 84 6.53 -12.00 -5.07
N ASN A 85 7.69 -11.74 -4.52
CA ASN A 85 8.96 -12.42 -4.81
C ASN A 85 9.88 -12.32 -3.59
N ASP A 86 11.01 -13.06 -3.60
CA ASP A 86 11.95 -13.10 -2.48
C ASP A 86 12.44 -11.71 -2.05
N LYS A 87 12.68 -10.79 -3.00
CA LYS A 87 13.14 -9.44 -2.70
C LYS A 87 12.07 -8.64 -1.93
N ILE A 88 10.82 -8.75 -2.34
CA ILE A 88 9.67 -8.12 -1.67
C ILE A 88 9.48 -8.74 -0.29
N ASP A 89 9.52 -10.07 -0.19
CA ASP A 89 9.29 -10.80 1.06
C ASP A 89 10.37 -10.50 2.11
N ILE A 90 11.63 -10.45 1.69
CA ILE A 90 12.76 -10.09 2.56
C ILE A 90 12.61 -8.63 3.05
N ALA A 91 12.30 -7.70 2.14
CA ALA A 91 12.12 -6.29 2.51
C ALA A 91 10.93 -6.12 3.47
N TYR A 92 9.82 -6.80 3.19
CA TYR A 92 8.64 -6.79 4.04
C TYR A 92 8.95 -7.32 5.44
N GLY A 93 9.62 -8.48 5.53
CA GLY A 93 10.02 -9.09 6.80
C GLY A 93 10.90 -8.15 7.63
N ARG A 94 11.92 -7.54 7.02
CA ARG A 94 12.80 -6.57 7.69
C ARG A 94 12.05 -5.36 8.25
N ALA A 95 11.09 -4.84 7.51
CA ALA A 95 10.28 -3.72 7.98
C ALA A 95 9.42 -4.10 9.18
N MET A 96 8.79 -5.29 9.16
CA MET A 96 7.99 -5.80 10.27
C MET A 96 8.85 -6.04 11.52
N GLU A 97 10.05 -6.64 11.38
CA GLU A 97 11.01 -6.83 12.46
C GLU A 97 11.51 -5.51 13.06
N ALA A 98 11.60 -4.45 12.24
CA ALA A 98 11.99 -3.10 12.67
C ALA A 98 10.83 -2.29 13.29
N GLY A 99 9.63 -2.86 13.40
CA GLY A 99 8.50 -2.25 14.10
C GLY A 99 7.42 -1.65 13.21
N ALA A 100 7.36 -1.98 11.90
CA ALA A 100 6.19 -1.66 11.10
C ALA A 100 4.97 -2.44 11.64
N ALA A 101 3.86 -1.76 11.85
CA ALA A 101 2.62 -2.40 12.32
C ALA A 101 1.92 -3.21 11.23
N GLY A 102 2.25 -2.94 9.99
CA GLY A 102 1.74 -3.64 8.81
C GLY A 102 2.04 -2.86 7.53
N GLY A 103 1.70 -3.46 6.41
CA GLY A 103 1.96 -2.84 5.11
C GLY A 103 1.50 -3.71 3.96
N LYS A 104 1.69 -3.23 2.74
CA LYS A 104 1.39 -3.98 1.51
C LYS A 104 2.16 -3.45 0.31
N LEU A 105 2.29 -4.28 -0.71
CA LEU A 105 2.72 -3.82 -2.02
C LEU A 105 1.58 -3.03 -2.70
N VAL A 106 1.88 -1.84 -3.16
CA VAL A 106 0.94 -0.94 -3.85
C VAL A 106 0.99 -1.20 -5.35
N GLY A 107 -0.17 -1.34 -5.97
CA GLY A 107 -0.31 -1.63 -7.40
C GLY A 107 -0.62 -3.09 -7.69
N ALA A 108 -0.33 -3.54 -8.92
CA ALA A 108 -0.68 -4.87 -9.42
C ALA A 108 0.05 -6.02 -8.69
N GLY A 109 1.31 -5.81 -8.33
CA GLY A 109 2.18 -6.83 -7.74
C GLY A 109 3.54 -6.93 -8.45
N GLY A 110 4.42 -7.78 -7.94
CA GLY A 110 5.71 -8.08 -8.56
C GLY A 110 6.78 -6.99 -8.51
N GLY A 111 6.43 -5.76 -8.08
CA GLY A 111 7.32 -4.60 -7.99
C GLY A 111 6.57 -3.33 -7.67
N GLY A 112 7.22 -2.17 -7.77
CA GLY A 112 6.64 -0.88 -7.45
C GLY A 112 6.96 -0.39 -6.05
N PHE A 113 5.96 -0.08 -5.22
CA PHE A 113 6.16 0.46 -3.87
C PHE A 113 5.64 -0.47 -2.79
N LEU A 114 6.48 -0.72 -1.77
CA LEU A 114 6.01 -1.23 -0.48
C LEU A 114 5.56 -0.05 0.38
N MET A 115 4.32 -0.10 0.85
CA MET A 115 3.75 0.86 1.79
C MET A 115 3.66 0.22 3.17
N PHE A 116 4.16 0.92 4.18
CA PHE A 116 4.09 0.50 5.57
C PHE A 116 3.38 1.53 6.42
N PHE A 117 2.64 1.06 7.41
CA PHE A 117 2.11 1.86 8.50
C PHE A 117 3.02 1.68 9.72
N VAL A 118 3.65 2.79 10.13
CA VAL A 118 4.71 2.79 11.15
C VAL A 118 4.50 3.93 12.12
N ASP A 119 4.56 3.63 13.41
CA ASP A 119 4.59 4.70 14.42
C ASP A 119 5.74 5.68 14.14
N PRO A 120 5.53 7.00 14.22
CA PRO A 120 6.57 7.99 13.94
C PRO A 120 7.88 7.75 14.72
N SER A 121 7.80 7.21 15.94
CA SER A 121 8.98 6.91 16.78
C SER A 121 9.82 5.75 16.23
N LEU A 122 9.24 4.83 15.47
CA LEU A 122 9.90 3.64 14.90
C LEU A 122 10.31 3.83 13.42
N GLN A 123 9.92 4.95 12.79
CA GLN A 123 10.27 5.22 11.39
C GLN A 123 11.79 5.23 11.11
N PRO A 124 12.66 5.75 11.99
CA PRO A 124 14.11 5.69 11.78
C PRO A 124 14.63 4.25 11.71
N ASP A 125 14.08 3.34 12.53
CA ASP A 125 14.51 1.94 12.58
C ASP A 125 14.08 1.20 11.30
N VAL A 126 12.83 1.41 10.85
CA VAL A 126 12.34 0.86 9.58
C VAL A 126 13.13 1.42 8.39
N ALA A 127 13.44 2.73 8.37
CA ALA A 127 14.25 3.31 7.32
C ALA A 127 15.67 2.73 7.28
N THR A 128 16.26 2.45 8.45
CA THR A 128 17.57 1.80 8.59
C THR A 128 17.53 0.36 8.09
N ALA A 129 16.50 -0.41 8.45
CA ALA A 129 16.32 -1.80 8.04
C ALA A 129 16.17 -1.95 6.51
N LEU A 130 15.64 -0.91 5.84
CA LEU A 130 15.43 -0.85 4.40
C LEU A 130 16.46 0.07 3.69
N THR A 131 17.62 0.29 4.29
CA THR A 131 18.70 1.10 3.69
C THR A 131 19.03 0.61 2.27
N GLY A 132 19.19 1.57 1.35
CA GLY A 132 19.41 1.31 -0.08
C GLY A 132 18.15 1.29 -0.93
N MET A 133 16.97 1.34 -0.33
CA MET A 133 15.69 1.51 -1.05
C MET A 133 15.29 2.99 -1.03
N PRO A 134 14.96 3.60 -2.19
CA PRO A 134 14.43 4.96 -2.21
C PRO A 134 13.15 5.06 -1.36
N PHE A 135 13.14 6.04 -0.46
CA PHE A 135 12.03 6.27 0.47
C PHE A 135 11.27 7.54 0.10
N ILE A 136 9.95 7.47 0.13
CA ILE A 136 9.04 8.58 -0.10
C ILE A 136 8.05 8.67 1.07
N LYS A 137 7.91 9.86 1.64
CA LYS A 137 6.84 10.15 2.59
C LYS A 137 5.63 10.65 1.81
N PRO A 138 4.54 9.87 1.72
CA PRO A 138 3.37 10.27 0.94
C PRO A 138 2.61 11.40 1.61
N ARG A 139 1.81 12.12 0.82
CA ARG A 139 0.82 13.08 1.32
C ARG A 139 -0.46 12.91 0.51
N PHE A 140 -1.58 12.87 1.21
CA PHE A 140 -2.88 12.91 0.54
C PHE A 140 -3.15 14.31 -0.01
N ASP A 141 -3.66 14.37 -1.24
CA ASP A 141 -4.11 15.60 -1.89
C ASP A 141 -5.64 15.57 -1.99
N SER A 142 -6.29 16.62 -1.52
CA SER A 142 -7.75 16.78 -1.55
C SER A 142 -8.26 17.45 -2.82
N ALA A 143 -7.37 17.98 -3.67
CA ALA A 143 -7.77 18.76 -4.85
C ALA A 143 -8.30 17.88 -6.00
N GLY A 144 -8.05 16.56 -5.97
CA GLY A 144 -8.46 15.64 -7.03
C GLY A 144 -7.78 15.92 -8.37
N SER A 145 -8.47 15.60 -9.46
CA SER A 145 -7.95 15.84 -10.81
C SER A 145 -7.94 17.32 -11.14
N ARG A 146 -6.79 17.82 -11.62
CA ARG A 146 -6.61 19.22 -12.02
C ARG A 146 -5.72 19.31 -13.24
N ILE A 147 -5.97 20.35 -14.07
CA ILE A 147 -5.09 20.66 -15.20
C ILE A 147 -3.81 21.28 -14.63
N THR A 148 -2.68 20.59 -14.80
CA THR A 148 -1.36 21.06 -14.36
C THR A 148 -0.61 21.82 -15.47
N TYR A 149 -0.98 21.57 -16.72
CA TYR A 149 -0.45 22.25 -17.89
C TYR A 149 -1.55 22.39 -18.94
N TYR A 150 -1.68 23.57 -19.52
CA TYR A 150 -2.58 23.88 -20.63
C TYR A 150 -1.88 24.81 -21.60
N GLU A 151 -1.69 24.38 -22.86
CA GLU A 151 -1.21 25.19 -23.95
C GLU A 151 -2.37 25.41 -24.93
N PRO A 152 -2.96 26.62 -24.97
CA PRO A 152 -3.99 26.91 -25.97
C PRO A 152 -3.35 26.87 -27.36
N ASP A 153 -3.99 26.15 -28.28
CA ASP A 153 -3.60 26.20 -29.71
C ASP A 153 -3.49 27.67 -30.12
N ARG A 154 -2.31 28.08 -30.54
CA ARG A 154 -2.15 29.37 -31.21
C ARG A 154 -2.89 29.26 -32.53
N LEU A 155 -4.13 29.73 -32.57
CA LEU A 155 -4.84 29.98 -33.80
C LEU A 155 -4.01 31.03 -34.54
N VAL A 156 -3.30 30.57 -35.60
CA VAL A 156 -2.61 31.38 -36.58
C VAL A 156 -3.65 31.81 -37.61
#